data_3c29434a6e1d4acd15e7cdecd46b3db2
#
_entry.id   3c29434a6e1d4acd15e7cdecd46b3db2
#
_cell.length_a   1.000
_cell.length_b   1.000
_cell.length_c   1.000
_cell.angle_alpha   90.00
_cell.angle_beta   90.00
_cell.angle_gamma   90.00
#
_symmetry.space_group_name_H-M   'P 1'
#
loop_
_entity.id
_entity.type
_entity.pdbx_description
1 polymer ?
#
loop_
_entity_poly.entity_id
_entity_poly.type
_entity_poly.pdbx_seq_one_letter_code
_entity_poly.pdbx_strand_id
1 'polypeptide(L)'
;MTPLEPRIKAHAYGLGFDLCGIATLGPAPTAAHFDRWLERGYAGEMYYLKRWADRRQDTRRPARGMRSAVVVTLDYGGRTPAGPIARYARGRDYHAVMRDKLRELRRLIAADAGRPVKMKAYSDTAPILERDLARQAGLGWFGKNTMLINPKRGSFFVLGTVLTDLPLVPDAPFAAEHCGSCTRCLDACPTHAFPEAGVLDATRCISYLTIEQRGAIPEELRGAVGERAFGCDVCQDVCPWNERFASTAGDVSVGARAENVAPDLAELLALTEAQFEQRFGDTAVARAGRRGLARNAAVALGNRGGGAARTALARAERADPEVLVRSHAAWALGRPAENAER
;
A
#
# COMPACT_ATOMS: atom_id res chain seq x y z
N MET A 1 21.75 33.99 -3.36
CA MET A 1 20.47 33.35 -2.96
C MET A 1 20.79 31.93 -2.51
N THR A 2 20.28 31.51 -1.39
CA THR A 2 20.43 30.12 -0.92
C THR A 2 19.81 29.17 -1.96
N PRO A 3 20.45 28.03 -2.28
CA PRO A 3 19.89 27.03 -3.20
C PRO A 3 18.47 26.63 -2.77
N LEU A 4 17.60 26.34 -3.74
CA LEU A 4 16.19 26.05 -3.49
C LEU A 4 16.00 24.66 -2.89
N GLU A 5 16.84 23.70 -3.26
CA GLU A 5 16.74 22.30 -2.86
C GLU A 5 16.81 22.09 -1.32
N PRO A 6 17.77 22.68 -0.59
CA PRO A 6 17.81 22.60 0.88
C PRO A 6 16.57 23.19 1.54
N ARG A 7 16.01 24.27 0.97
CA ARG A 7 14.79 24.89 1.50
C ARG A 7 13.57 24.00 1.28
N ILE A 8 13.43 23.40 0.10
CA ILE A 8 12.37 22.43 -0.19
C ILE A 8 12.43 21.25 0.79
N LYS A 9 13.62 20.69 1.03
CA LYS A 9 13.80 19.61 2.00
C LYS A 9 13.45 20.05 3.43
N ALA A 10 13.87 21.25 3.84
CA ALA A 10 13.52 21.80 5.14
C ALA A 10 12.01 21.96 5.30
N HIS A 11 11.30 22.46 4.28
CA HIS A 11 9.84 22.53 4.28
C HIS A 11 9.19 21.15 4.38
N ALA A 12 9.68 20.16 3.62
CA ALA A 12 9.17 18.79 3.71
C ALA A 12 9.30 18.24 5.14
N TYR A 13 10.47 18.35 5.75
CA TYR A 13 10.68 17.92 7.14
C TYR A 13 9.83 18.72 8.14
N GLY A 14 9.69 20.03 7.94
CA GLY A 14 8.80 20.87 8.76
C GLY A 14 7.31 20.49 8.68
N LEU A 15 6.89 19.89 7.58
CA LEU A 15 5.54 19.33 7.39
C LEU A 15 5.40 17.90 7.94
N GLY A 16 6.47 17.34 8.53
CA GLY A 16 6.46 15.99 9.12
C GLY A 16 6.69 14.85 8.13
N PHE A 17 7.20 15.13 6.93
CA PHE A 17 7.68 14.04 6.07
C PHE A 17 9.00 13.48 6.61
N ASP A 18 9.17 12.16 6.53
CA ASP A 18 10.33 11.45 7.09
C ASP A 18 11.56 11.51 6.20
N LEU A 19 11.36 11.46 4.90
CA LEU A 19 12.40 11.55 3.88
C LEU A 19 11.95 12.51 2.79
N CYS A 20 12.93 13.20 2.19
CA CYS A 20 12.72 14.05 1.03
C CYS A 20 13.92 13.96 0.11
N GLY A 21 13.68 13.70 -1.17
CA GLY A 21 14.70 13.68 -2.21
C GLY A 21 14.18 14.25 -3.52
N ILE A 22 15.10 14.57 -4.41
CA ILE A 22 14.83 15.20 -5.71
C ILE A 22 15.30 14.29 -6.83
N ALA A 23 14.46 14.08 -7.83
CA ALA A 23 14.79 13.34 -9.05
C ALA A 23 14.52 14.16 -10.30
N THR A 24 15.27 13.88 -11.36
CA THR A 24 14.97 14.39 -12.71
C THR A 24 13.87 13.55 -13.34
N LEU A 25 12.93 14.21 -14.05
CA LEU A 25 11.91 13.50 -14.82
C LEU A 25 12.49 12.94 -16.13
N GLY A 26 12.11 11.72 -16.46
CA GLY A 26 12.61 11.03 -17.65
C GLY A 26 11.98 9.65 -17.82
N PRO A 27 12.57 8.82 -18.71
CA PRO A 27 12.18 7.41 -18.82
C PRO A 27 12.29 6.70 -17.48
N ALA A 28 11.29 5.88 -17.15
CA ALA A 28 11.29 5.11 -15.92
C ALA A 28 12.25 3.91 -16.05
N PRO A 29 13.24 3.73 -15.15
CA PRO A 29 14.23 2.66 -15.27
C PRO A 29 13.62 1.25 -15.31
N THR A 30 12.49 1.05 -14.62
CA THR A 30 11.81 -0.26 -14.58
C THR A 30 10.66 -0.39 -15.58
N ALA A 31 10.53 0.52 -16.56
CA ALA A 31 9.43 0.51 -17.54
C ALA A 31 9.29 -0.82 -18.29
N ALA A 32 10.39 -1.35 -18.84
CA ALA A 32 10.38 -2.64 -19.54
C ALA A 32 10.04 -3.83 -18.60
N HIS A 33 10.37 -3.73 -17.31
CA HIS A 33 9.98 -4.72 -16.31
C HIS A 33 8.47 -4.66 -16.04
N PHE A 34 7.91 -3.46 -15.96
CA PHE A 34 6.48 -3.23 -15.80
C PHE A 34 5.68 -3.76 -16.99
N ASP A 35 6.16 -3.60 -18.23
CA ASP A 35 5.49 -4.14 -19.42
C ASP A 35 5.44 -5.67 -19.39
N ARG A 36 6.60 -6.33 -19.16
CA ARG A 36 6.63 -7.80 -19.01
C ARG A 36 5.73 -8.31 -17.88
N TRP A 37 5.61 -7.55 -16.80
CA TRP A 37 4.71 -7.87 -15.69
C TRP A 37 3.24 -7.81 -16.11
N LEU A 38 2.85 -6.81 -16.92
CA LEU A 38 1.50 -6.70 -17.50
C LEU A 38 1.22 -7.82 -18.51
N GLU A 39 2.19 -8.17 -19.35
CA GLU A 39 2.10 -9.26 -20.34
C GLU A 39 1.87 -10.62 -19.67
N ARG A 40 2.50 -10.85 -18.51
CA ARG A 40 2.29 -12.07 -17.70
C ARG A 40 0.90 -12.11 -17.01
N GLY A 41 0.08 -11.07 -17.13
CA GLY A 41 -1.24 -11.01 -16.48
C GLY A 41 -1.20 -10.78 -14.97
N TYR A 42 -0.06 -10.47 -14.40
CA TYR A 42 0.14 -10.33 -12.95
C TYR A 42 -0.62 -9.14 -12.32
N ALA A 43 -1.16 -8.25 -13.14
CA ALA A 43 -2.00 -7.13 -12.69
C ALA A 43 -3.42 -7.55 -12.27
N GLY A 44 -3.89 -8.74 -12.66
CA GLY A 44 -5.25 -9.16 -12.40
C GLY A 44 -6.29 -8.16 -12.91
N GLU A 45 -7.27 -7.81 -12.06
CA GLU A 45 -8.35 -6.88 -12.38
C GLU A 45 -7.95 -5.38 -12.30
N MET A 46 -6.69 -5.05 -12.05
CA MET A 46 -6.21 -3.67 -12.01
C MET A 46 -6.05 -3.08 -13.42
N TYR A 47 -7.15 -3.02 -14.18
CA TYR A 47 -7.17 -2.56 -15.58
C TYR A 47 -6.64 -1.14 -15.79
N TYR A 48 -6.70 -0.30 -14.76
CA TYR A 48 -6.13 1.05 -14.77
C TYR A 48 -4.61 1.06 -14.96
N LEU A 49 -3.90 0.01 -14.55
CA LEU A 49 -2.46 -0.14 -14.79
C LEU A 49 -2.18 -0.35 -16.29
N LYS A 50 -2.95 -1.23 -16.94
CA LYS A 50 -2.86 -1.50 -18.37
C LYS A 50 -3.28 -0.28 -19.21
N ARG A 51 -4.41 0.37 -18.83
CA ARG A 51 -4.96 1.52 -19.55
C ARG A 51 -3.97 2.68 -19.68
N TRP A 52 -3.09 2.88 -18.73
CA TRP A 52 -2.14 3.99 -18.69
C TRP A 52 -0.68 3.52 -18.69
N ALA A 53 -0.41 2.32 -19.23
CA ALA A 53 0.93 1.75 -19.28
C ALA A 53 1.92 2.63 -20.03
N ASP A 54 1.52 3.16 -21.20
CA ASP A 54 2.32 4.07 -22.01
C ASP A 54 2.79 5.32 -21.25
N ARG A 55 1.93 5.86 -20.37
CA ARG A 55 2.28 7.05 -19.57
C ARG A 55 3.30 6.73 -18.48
N ARG A 56 3.32 5.49 -17.99
CA ARG A 56 4.28 5.03 -16.97
C ARG A 56 5.68 4.80 -17.51
N GLN A 57 5.83 4.70 -18.85
CA GLN A 57 7.13 4.53 -19.48
C GLN A 57 8.08 5.72 -19.27
N ASP A 58 7.51 6.92 -19.17
CA ASP A 58 8.27 8.16 -19.04
C ASP A 58 7.46 9.16 -18.21
N THR A 59 8.02 9.58 -17.09
CA THR A 59 7.38 10.52 -16.17
C THR A 59 7.05 11.88 -16.78
N ARG A 60 7.69 12.25 -17.90
CA ARG A 60 7.40 13.48 -18.64
C ARG A 60 6.08 13.41 -19.40
N ARG A 61 5.59 12.21 -19.77
CA ARG A 61 4.33 12.03 -20.52
C ARG A 61 3.11 12.57 -19.76
N PRO A 62 2.85 12.20 -18.48
CA PRO A 62 1.78 12.80 -17.69
C PRO A 62 2.09 14.21 -17.17
N ALA A 63 3.36 14.64 -17.25
CA ALA A 63 3.88 15.86 -16.64
C ALA A 63 4.54 16.81 -17.68
N ARG A 64 3.85 17.07 -18.81
CA ARG A 64 4.39 17.93 -19.87
C ARG A 64 4.87 19.28 -19.36
N GLY A 65 6.10 19.64 -19.73
CA GLY A 65 6.75 20.90 -19.32
C GLY A 65 7.28 20.91 -17.89
N MET A 66 7.22 19.80 -17.17
CA MET A 66 7.88 19.62 -15.87
C MET A 66 9.25 18.98 -16.04
N ARG A 67 10.15 19.22 -15.10
CA ARG A 67 11.57 18.82 -15.16
C ARG A 67 12.03 17.99 -14.01
N SER A 68 11.50 18.26 -12.82
CA SER A 68 11.95 17.63 -11.55
C SER A 68 10.78 17.08 -10.76
N ALA A 69 11.09 16.09 -9.92
CA ALA A 69 10.19 15.55 -8.90
C ALA A 69 10.81 15.75 -7.50
N VAL A 70 10.04 16.31 -6.59
CA VAL A 70 10.31 16.23 -5.16
C VAL A 70 9.55 15.03 -4.62
N VAL A 71 10.27 14.03 -4.12
CA VAL A 71 9.69 12.78 -3.61
C VAL A 71 9.83 12.78 -2.09
N VAL A 72 8.73 12.48 -1.41
CA VAL A 72 8.65 12.46 0.06
C VAL A 72 8.07 11.15 0.55
N THR A 73 8.34 10.81 1.82
CA THR A 73 7.74 9.66 2.50
C THR A 73 7.01 10.11 3.76
N LEU A 74 5.95 9.38 4.10
CA LEU A 74 5.23 9.52 5.36
C LEU A 74 5.13 8.15 6.02
N ASP A 75 5.73 7.99 7.19
CA ASP A 75 5.76 6.76 7.97
C ASP A 75 4.40 6.52 8.64
N TYR A 76 3.89 5.29 8.59
CA TYR A 76 2.62 4.91 9.22
C TYR A 76 2.76 3.96 10.43
N GLY A 77 3.98 3.74 10.90
CA GLY A 77 4.24 2.93 12.10
C GLY A 77 4.31 1.43 11.85
N GLY A 78 5.53 0.92 11.66
CA GLY A 78 5.75 -0.48 11.32
C GLY A 78 5.77 -1.44 12.52
N ARG A 79 5.95 -0.96 13.75
CA ARG A 79 6.06 -1.81 14.95
C ARG A 79 4.74 -2.02 15.69
N THR A 80 3.63 -1.48 15.18
CA THR A 80 2.31 -1.83 15.73
C THR A 80 2.00 -3.31 15.50
N PRO A 81 1.26 -4.00 16.39
CA PRO A 81 0.98 -5.43 16.24
C PRO A 81 0.40 -5.79 14.87
N ALA A 82 0.69 -6.99 14.38
CA ALA A 82 -0.02 -7.55 13.22
C ALA A 82 -1.51 -7.72 13.57
N GLY A 83 -2.37 -7.70 12.55
CA GLY A 83 -3.81 -7.85 12.76
C GLY A 83 -4.56 -8.06 11.44
N PRO A 84 -5.89 -8.18 11.50
CA PRO A 84 -6.73 -8.41 10.32
C PRO A 84 -6.67 -7.32 9.27
N ILE A 85 -6.34 -6.09 9.66
CA ILE A 85 -6.20 -4.94 8.77
C ILE A 85 -4.72 -4.55 8.69
N ALA A 86 -4.19 -4.40 7.47
CA ALA A 86 -2.83 -3.93 7.24
C ALA A 86 -2.59 -2.54 7.87
N ARG A 87 -1.38 -2.31 8.39
CA ARG A 87 -1.08 -1.14 9.23
C ARG A 87 -1.41 0.19 8.57
N TYR A 88 -1.08 0.35 7.28
CA TYR A 88 -1.32 1.60 6.55
C TYR A 88 -2.80 2.01 6.45
N ALA A 89 -3.72 1.04 6.62
CA ALA A 89 -5.16 1.23 6.45
C ALA A 89 -5.93 1.38 7.77
N ARG A 90 -5.24 1.36 8.93
CA ARG A 90 -5.88 1.42 10.25
C ARG A 90 -6.28 2.82 10.69
N GLY A 91 -5.68 3.84 10.11
CA GLY A 91 -5.92 5.25 10.40
C GLY A 91 -6.74 5.95 9.32
N ARG A 92 -6.62 7.27 9.31
CA ARG A 92 -7.17 8.12 8.25
C ARG A 92 -6.54 7.74 6.90
N ASP A 93 -7.33 7.86 5.83
CA ASP A 93 -6.84 7.58 4.48
C ASP A 93 -5.61 8.43 4.15
N TYR A 94 -4.49 7.74 3.92
CA TYR A 94 -3.22 8.40 3.62
C TYR A 94 -3.28 9.26 2.34
N HIS A 95 -4.15 8.94 1.38
CA HIS A 95 -4.33 9.77 0.19
C HIS A 95 -4.84 11.18 0.56
N ALA A 96 -5.77 11.29 1.50
CA ALA A 96 -6.28 12.56 1.97
C ALA A 96 -5.20 13.34 2.74
N VAL A 97 -4.49 12.66 3.64
CA VAL A 97 -3.39 13.26 4.42
C VAL A 97 -2.26 13.74 3.51
N MET A 98 -1.80 12.89 2.59
CA MET A 98 -0.75 13.22 1.63
C MET A 98 -1.16 14.39 0.74
N ARG A 99 -2.40 14.40 0.23
CA ARG A 99 -2.92 15.51 -0.58
C ARG A 99 -2.84 16.84 0.16
N ASP A 100 -3.22 16.87 1.44
CA ASP A 100 -3.19 18.09 2.24
C ASP A 100 -1.75 18.56 2.52
N LYS A 101 -0.86 17.65 2.96
CA LYS A 101 0.56 17.95 3.20
C LYS A 101 1.29 18.35 1.89
N LEU A 102 1.03 17.68 0.77
CA LEU A 102 1.63 18.01 -0.52
C LEU A 102 1.10 19.34 -1.10
N ARG A 103 -0.15 19.70 -0.80
CA ARG A 103 -0.69 21.04 -1.16
C ARG A 103 0.09 22.12 -0.43
N GLU A 104 0.34 21.95 0.84
CA GLU A 104 1.10 22.93 1.62
C GLU A 104 2.57 22.98 1.18
N LEU A 105 3.20 21.84 0.92
CA LEU A 105 4.56 21.80 0.37
C LEU A 105 4.66 22.57 -0.95
N ARG A 106 3.69 22.40 -1.86
CA ARG A 106 3.64 23.15 -3.12
C ARG A 106 3.52 24.66 -2.89
N ARG A 107 2.71 25.09 -1.90
CA ARG A 107 2.57 26.51 -1.55
C ARG A 107 3.90 27.10 -1.09
N LEU A 108 4.63 26.38 -0.23
CA LEU A 108 5.94 26.80 0.27
C LEU A 108 7.00 26.85 -0.85
N ILE A 109 7.04 25.84 -1.73
CA ILE A 109 7.92 25.83 -2.90
C ILE A 109 7.64 27.01 -3.83
N ALA A 110 6.36 27.33 -4.06
CA ALA A 110 5.97 28.46 -4.91
C ALA A 110 6.41 29.80 -4.32
N ALA A 111 6.26 29.97 -3.01
CA ALA A 111 6.71 31.16 -2.31
C ALA A 111 8.24 31.35 -2.41
N ASP A 112 8.98 30.26 -2.30
CA ASP A 112 10.45 30.28 -2.37
C ASP A 112 10.99 30.50 -3.78
N ALA A 113 10.25 30.08 -4.80
CA ALA A 113 10.70 30.17 -6.20
C ALA A 113 10.74 31.59 -6.75
N GLY A 114 10.02 32.55 -6.13
CA GLY A 114 9.97 33.96 -6.56
C GLY A 114 9.39 34.19 -7.95
N ARG A 115 8.77 33.17 -8.57
CA ARG A 115 8.12 33.22 -9.89
C ARG A 115 6.95 32.24 -9.92
N PRO A 116 6.00 32.37 -10.86
CA PRO A 116 4.99 31.36 -11.11
C PRO A 116 5.63 29.99 -11.43
N VAL A 117 5.17 28.93 -10.77
CA VAL A 117 5.68 27.55 -10.93
C VAL A 117 4.55 26.61 -11.27
N LYS A 118 4.75 25.78 -12.29
CA LYS A 118 3.84 24.69 -12.62
C LYS A 118 4.16 23.49 -11.71
N MET A 119 3.16 23.00 -10.99
CA MET A 119 3.32 21.84 -10.11
C MET A 119 2.09 20.93 -10.12
N LYS A 120 2.33 19.62 -10.07
CA LYS A 120 1.31 18.58 -9.80
C LYS A 120 1.75 17.73 -8.62
N ALA A 121 0.82 17.33 -7.78
CA ALA A 121 1.12 16.49 -6.62
C ALA A 121 0.31 15.19 -6.69
N TYR A 122 0.95 14.09 -6.33
CA TYR A 122 0.39 12.75 -6.38
C TYR A 122 0.85 11.90 -5.20
N SER A 123 0.01 10.94 -4.82
CA SER A 123 0.32 9.83 -3.95
C SER A 123 -0.54 8.67 -4.43
N ASP A 124 0.08 7.66 -5.05
CA ASP A 124 -0.55 6.44 -5.60
C ASP A 124 -1.66 6.65 -6.67
N THR A 125 -1.90 7.87 -7.11
CA THR A 125 -3.03 8.22 -7.99
C THR A 125 -2.63 8.59 -9.43
N ALA A 126 -1.35 8.72 -9.73
CA ALA A 126 -0.87 9.11 -11.05
C ALA A 126 -0.36 7.93 -11.88
N PRO A 127 -0.38 8.06 -13.23
CA PRO A 127 0.24 7.06 -14.09
C PRO A 127 1.77 7.27 -14.17
N ILE A 128 2.43 7.17 -13.03
CA ILE A 128 3.89 7.22 -12.86
C ILE A 128 4.35 6.02 -12.02
N LEU A 129 5.60 5.62 -12.17
CA LEU A 129 6.25 4.62 -11.33
C LEU A 129 6.91 5.36 -10.14
N GLU A 130 6.13 5.62 -9.08
CA GLU A 130 6.56 6.45 -7.95
C GLU A 130 7.79 5.88 -7.25
N ARG A 131 7.91 4.54 -7.14
CA ARG A 131 9.09 3.89 -6.55
C ARG A 131 10.35 4.10 -7.37
N ASP A 132 10.26 4.19 -8.71
CA ASP A 132 11.41 4.56 -9.56
C ASP A 132 11.89 5.97 -9.25
N LEU A 133 10.97 6.93 -9.17
CA LEU A 133 11.31 8.29 -8.76
C LEU A 133 11.93 8.34 -7.37
N ALA A 134 11.40 7.58 -6.43
CA ALA A 134 11.92 7.51 -5.07
C ALA A 134 13.35 6.93 -5.02
N ARG A 135 13.63 5.87 -5.81
CA ARG A 135 15.00 5.34 -5.96
C ARG A 135 15.94 6.35 -6.61
N GLN A 136 15.49 7.04 -7.66
CA GLN A 136 16.26 8.10 -8.31
C GLN A 136 16.50 9.30 -7.40
N ALA A 137 15.58 9.59 -6.49
CA ALA A 137 15.71 10.62 -5.46
C ALA A 137 16.56 10.17 -4.24
N GLY A 138 17.20 9.00 -4.29
CA GLY A 138 18.08 8.51 -3.23
C GLY A 138 17.37 7.96 -2.00
N LEU A 139 16.05 7.70 -2.04
CA LEU A 139 15.27 7.34 -0.86
C LEU A 139 15.38 5.86 -0.46
N GLY A 140 15.89 4.98 -1.32
CA GLY A 140 16.02 3.57 -1.02
C GLY A 140 16.16 2.68 -2.26
N TRP A 141 16.16 1.37 -2.05
CA TRP A 141 16.24 0.37 -3.11
C TRP A 141 14.96 -0.48 -3.19
N PHE A 142 14.78 -1.20 -4.31
CA PHE A 142 13.72 -2.19 -4.44
C PHE A 142 14.08 -3.47 -3.70
N GLY A 143 13.31 -3.82 -2.67
CA GLY A 143 13.43 -5.11 -2.01
C GLY A 143 12.98 -6.28 -2.89
N LYS A 144 13.41 -7.50 -2.55
CA LYS A 144 12.91 -8.73 -3.21
C LYS A 144 11.39 -8.88 -3.09
N ASN A 145 10.77 -8.24 -2.09
CA ASN A 145 9.32 -8.12 -1.90
C ASN A 145 8.67 -6.97 -2.68
N THR A 146 9.39 -6.35 -3.61
CA THR A 146 8.97 -5.21 -4.43
C THR A 146 8.74 -3.88 -3.69
N MET A 147 8.89 -3.84 -2.38
CA MET A 147 8.78 -2.60 -1.61
C MET A 147 10.01 -1.72 -1.80
N LEU A 148 9.85 -0.39 -1.71
CA LEU A 148 10.98 0.51 -1.52
C LEU A 148 11.45 0.40 -0.06
N ILE A 149 12.71 0.09 0.15
CA ILE A 149 13.31 -0.07 1.48
C ILE A 149 14.36 1.03 1.70
N ASN A 150 14.24 1.76 2.80
CA ASN A 150 15.24 2.74 3.22
C ASN A 150 16.14 2.13 4.32
N PRO A 151 17.47 2.35 4.29
CA PRO A 151 18.41 1.74 5.24
C PRO A 151 18.28 2.24 6.69
N LYS A 152 17.47 3.30 6.92
CA LYS A 152 17.27 3.90 8.25
C LYS A 152 15.81 3.95 8.70
N ARG A 153 14.85 3.53 7.82
CA ARG A 153 13.41 3.63 8.06
C ARG A 153 12.64 2.35 7.72
N GLY A 154 13.30 1.35 7.09
CA GLY A 154 12.59 0.18 6.59
C GLY A 154 11.69 0.52 5.40
N SER A 155 10.46 0.01 5.37
CA SER A 155 9.53 0.18 4.25
C SER A 155 8.07 0.50 4.67
N PHE A 156 7.81 0.77 5.95
CA PHE A 156 6.47 1.09 6.45
C PHE A 156 6.12 2.57 6.28
N PHE A 157 6.21 3.06 5.04
CA PHE A 157 5.86 4.43 4.66
C PHE A 157 5.09 4.46 3.33
N VAL A 158 4.32 5.52 3.14
CA VAL A 158 3.69 5.85 1.85
C VAL A 158 4.53 6.89 1.13
N LEU A 159 4.40 6.93 -0.21
CA LEU A 159 5.11 7.87 -1.08
C LEU A 159 4.23 9.05 -1.47
N GLY A 160 4.83 10.21 -1.61
CA GLY A 160 4.23 11.37 -2.23
C GLY A 160 5.20 12.05 -3.17
N THR A 161 4.68 12.65 -4.24
CA THR A 161 5.50 13.25 -5.28
C THR A 161 4.94 14.60 -5.68
N VAL A 162 5.79 15.63 -5.74
CA VAL A 162 5.49 16.91 -6.38
C VAL A 162 6.32 17.03 -7.64
N LEU A 163 5.66 16.98 -8.80
CA LEU A 163 6.27 17.25 -10.10
C LEU A 163 6.28 18.76 -10.36
N THR A 164 7.39 19.31 -10.86
CA THR A 164 7.56 20.76 -11.05
C THR A 164 8.33 21.10 -12.30
N ASP A 165 8.11 22.31 -12.85
CA ASP A 165 8.89 22.90 -13.95
C ASP A 165 10.19 23.57 -13.49
N LEU A 166 10.45 23.59 -12.19
CA LEU A 166 11.72 24.05 -11.64
C LEU A 166 12.86 23.10 -12.05
N PRO A 167 13.99 23.63 -12.55
CA PRO A 167 15.18 22.83 -12.83
C PRO A 167 15.97 22.59 -11.55
N LEU A 168 15.46 21.70 -10.68
CA LEU A 168 16.12 21.38 -9.42
C LEU A 168 17.31 20.45 -9.66
N VAL A 169 18.36 20.62 -8.86
CA VAL A 169 19.52 19.71 -8.86
C VAL A 169 19.07 18.38 -8.20
N PRO A 170 19.17 17.25 -8.92
CA PRO A 170 18.74 15.96 -8.37
C PRO A 170 19.70 15.46 -7.31
N ASP A 171 19.17 14.69 -6.37
CA ASP A 171 19.97 13.89 -5.46
C ASP A 171 20.61 12.71 -6.21
N ALA A 172 21.67 12.14 -5.62
CA ALA A 172 22.27 10.91 -6.16
C ALA A 172 21.29 9.74 -6.04
N PRO A 173 21.04 8.97 -7.11
CA PRO A 173 20.21 7.79 -7.05
C PRO A 173 20.71 6.77 -6.02
N PHE A 174 19.79 6.04 -5.40
CA PHE A 174 20.16 4.96 -4.50
C PHE A 174 20.68 3.77 -5.33
N ALA A 175 21.99 3.59 -5.36
CA ALA A 175 22.64 2.61 -6.22
C ALA A 175 22.73 1.21 -5.61
N ALA A 176 22.91 1.11 -4.27
CA ALA A 176 23.15 -0.15 -3.59
C ALA A 176 21.88 -0.99 -3.41
N GLU A 177 22.02 -2.31 -3.44
CA GLU A 177 20.98 -3.27 -3.08
C GLU A 177 21.45 -4.05 -1.84
N HIS A 178 20.58 -4.09 -0.82
CA HIS A 178 20.97 -4.66 0.48
C HIS A 178 20.19 -5.92 0.86
N CYS A 179 19.46 -6.52 -0.06
CA CYS A 179 18.78 -7.81 0.19
C CYS A 179 19.74 -9.00 0.20
N GLY A 180 20.86 -8.92 -0.55
CA GLY A 180 21.87 -9.98 -0.61
C GLY A 180 21.27 -11.38 -0.83
N SER A 181 21.69 -12.36 -0.05
CA SER A 181 21.18 -13.74 -0.08
C SER A 181 19.87 -13.94 0.67
N CYS A 182 19.35 -12.93 1.40
CA CYS A 182 18.12 -13.05 2.20
C CYS A 182 16.89 -13.35 1.33
N THR A 183 16.08 -14.34 1.73
CA THR A 183 14.83 -14.77 1.05
C THR A 183 13.61 -14.72 1.97
N ARG A 184 13.75 -14.24 3.21
CA ARG A 184 12.70 -14.31 4.26
C ARG A 184 11.32 -13.85 3.78
N CYS A 185 11.23 -12.77 3.01
CA CYS A 185 9.96 -12.25 2.50
C CYS A 185 9.33 -13.16 1.40
N LEU A 186 10.15 -13.86 0.63
CA LEU A 186 9.70 -14.80 -0.39
C LEU A 186 9.16 -16.06 0.29
N ASP A 187 9.91 -16.61 1.25
CA ASP A 187 9.61 -17.84 1.99
C ASP A 187 8.37 -17.68 2.88
N ALA A 188 8.21 -16.50 3.51
CA ALA A 188 7.09 -16.22 4.41
C ALA A 188 5.77 -15.91 3.69
N CYS A 189 5.76 -15.73 2.35
CA CYS A 189 4.53 -15.40 1.62
C CYS A 189 3.55 -16.58 1.61
N PRO A 190 2.39 -16.50 2.29
CA PRO A 190 1.51 -17.67 2.45
C PRO A 190 0.92 -18.17 1.14
N THR A 191 0.83 -17.33 0.12
CA THR A 191 0.26 -17.61 -1.19
C THR A 191 1.31 -17.79 -2.27
N HIS A 192 2.60 -17.75 -1.91
CA HIS A 192 3.72 -17.79 -2.85
C HIS A 192 3.54 -16.81 -4.02
N ALA A 193 3.20 -15.55 -3.67
CA ALA A 193 2.92 -14.50 -4.63
C ALA A 193 4.17 -13.94 -5.32
N PHE A 194 5.36 -14.41 -4.97
CA PHE A 194 6.63 -14.02 -5.61
C PHE A 194 7.17 -15.17 -6.48
N PRO A 195 6.89 -15.18 -7.80
CA PRO A 195 7.43 -16.19 -8.70
C PRO A 195 8.97 -16.11 -8.82
N GLU A 196 9.52 -14.94 -8.62
CA GLU A 196 10.96 -14.65 -8.55
C GLU A 196 11.21 -13.41 -7.67
N ALA A 197 12.44 -13.23 -7.21
CA ALA A 197 12.82 -12.07 -6.41
C ALA A 197 12.57 -10.76 -7.18
N GLY A 198 11.87 -9.81 -6.54
CA GLY A 198 11.54 -8.52 -7.16
C GLY A 198 10.35 -8.56 -8.14
N VAL A 199 9.67 -9.70 -8.28
CA VAL A 199 8.45 -9.84 -9.10
C VAL A 199 7.30 -10.33 -8.24
N LEU A 200 6.20 -9.60 -8.25
CA LEU A 200 4.97 -9.95 -7.52
C LEU A 200 3.88 -10.34 -8.52
N ASP A 201 3.37 -11.55 -8.45
CA ASP A 201 2.08 -11.89 -9.06
C ASP A 201 0.96 -11.36 -8.15
N ALA A 202 0.34 -10.24 -8.54
CA ALA A 202 -0.70 -9.64 -7.73
C ALA A 202 -1.93 -10.54 -7.58
N THR A 203 -2.23 -11.40 -8.56
CA THR A 203 -3.40 -12.28 -8.52
C THR A 203 -3.32 -13.31 -7.38
N ARG A 204 -2.13 -13.55 -6.84
CA ARG A 204 -1.88 -14.39 -5.68
C ARG A 204 -1.67 -13.59 -4.39
N CYS A 205 -1.38 -12.28 -4.50
CA CYS A 205 -1.07 -11.44 -3.33
C CYS A 205 -2.32 -11.21 -2.47
N ILE A 206 -2.22 -11.47 -1.16
CA ILE A 206 -3.33 -11.27 -0.22
C ILE A 206 -3.81 -9.82 -0.22
N SER A 207 -2.91 -8.83 -0.38
CA SER A 207 -3.32 -7.43 -0.51
C SER A 207 -4.23 -7.22 -1.72
N TYR A 208 -3.86 -7.76 -2.89
CA TYR A 208 -4.72 -7.68 -4.07
C TYR A 208 -6.05 -8.40 -3.86
N LEU A 209 -6.03 -9.64 -3.35
CA LEU A 209 -7.24 -10.46 -3.13
C LEU A 209 -8.24 -9.79 -2.19
N THR A 210 -7.75 -9.05 -1.19
CA THR A 210 -8.59 -8.41 -0.17
C THR A 210 -8.97 -6.96 -0.48
N ILE A 211 -8.29 -6.30 -1.43
CA ILE A 211 -8.48 -4.89 -1.76
C ILE A 211 -9.07 -4.70 -3.17
N GLU A 212 -8.40 -5.29 -4.19
CA GLU A 212 -8.68 -5.01 -5.61
C GLU A 212 -9.61 -6.03 -6.26
N GLN A 213 -9.51 -7.30 -5.88
CA GLN A 213 -10.35 -8.39 -6.38
C GLN A 213 -11.82 -8.12 -6.05
N ARG A 214 -12.66 -7.93 -7.08
CA ARG A 214 -14.09 -7.62 -6.89
C ARG A 214 -14.98 -8.86 -6.82
N GLY A 215 -14.52 -9.95 -7.42
CA GLY A 215 -15.19 -11.24 -7.43
C GLY A 215 -14.85 -12.13 -6.24
N ALA A 216 -15.07 -13.42 -6.40
CA ALA A 216 -14.71 -14.42 -5.39
C ALA A 216 -13.19 -14.54 -5.24
N ILE A 217 -12.73 -14.71 -4.00
CA ILE A 217 -11.35 -15.15 -3.76
C ILE A 217 -11.24 -16.60 -4.26
N PRO A 218 -10.22 -16.94 -5.09
CA PRO A 218 -10.00 -18.30 -5.54
C PRO A 218 -9.95 -19.29 -4.37
N GLU A 219 -10.64 -20.39 -4.48
CA GLU A 219 -10.86 -21.30 -3.35
C GLU A 219 -9.55 -21.86 -2.79
N GLU A 220 -8.62 -22.18 -3.68
CA GLU A 220 -7.29 -22.68 -3.36
C GLU A 220 -6.42 -21.67 -2.59
N LEU A 221 -6.74 -20.37 -2.65
CA LEU A 221 -6.01 -19.32 -1.93
C LEU A 221 -6.65 -18.94 -0.60
N ARG A 222 -7.95 -19.26 -0.37
CA ARG A 222 -8.69 -18.82 0.82
C ARG A 222 -8.04 -19.25 2.12
N GLY A 223 -7.53 -20.49 2.18
CA GLY A 223 -6.81 -20.98 3.37
C GLY A 223 -5.58 -20.14 3.71
N ALA A 224 -4.80 -19.80 2.69
CA ALA A 224 -3.56 -19.03 2.82
C ALA A 224 -3.80 -17.53 3.16
N VAL A 225 -5.00 -17.00 2.94
CA VAL A 225 -5.37 -15.65 3.41
C VAL A 225 -5.23 -15.54 4.94
N GLY A 226 -5.45 -16.63 5.67
CA GLY A 226 -5.42 -16.63 7.13
C GLY A 226 -6.52 -15.71 7.69
N GLU A 227 -6.18 -14.95 8.72
CA GLU A 227 -7.14 -14.02 9.38
C GLU A 227 -7.13 -12.60 8.81
N ARG A 228 -6.62 -12.39 7.60
CA ARG A 228 -6.50 -11.06 6.99
C ARG A 228 -7.79 -10.65 6.31
N ALA A 229 -8.39 -9.55 6.79
CA ALA A 229 -9.61 -8.98 6.23
C ALA A 229 -9.31 -7.84 5.24
N PHE A 230 -8.16 -7.16 5.35
CA PHE A 230 -7.78 -6.08 4.44
C PHE A 230 -6.27 -5.88 4.40
N GLY A 231 -5.67 -6.08 3.22
CA GLY A 231 -4.24 -5.94 3.03
C GLY A 231 -3.41 -7.04 3.68
N CYS A 232 -2.08 -6.93 3.60
CA CYS A 232 -1.16 -7.91 4.15
C CYS A 232 0.22 -7.29 4.35
N ASP A 233 0.78 -7.44 5.55
CA ASP A 233 2.11 -6.91 5.90
C ASP A 233 3.19 -8.01 6.01
N VAL A 234 2.88 -9.29 5.75
CA VAL A 234 3.77 -10.43 6.03
C VAL A 234 5.17 -10.25 5.47
N CYS A 235 5.28 -9.87 4.19
CA CYS A 235 6.60 -9.71 3.55
C CYS A 235 7.39 -8.50 4.10
N GLN A 236 6.70 -7.53 4.72
CA GLN A 236 7.32 -6.41 5.42
C GLN A 236 7.67 -6.79 6.86
N ASP A 237 6.80 -7.55 7.56
CA ASP A 237 7.02 -7.98 8.94
C ASP A 237 8.30 -8.80 9.11
N VAL A 238 8.58 -9.71 8.18
CA VAL A 238 9.76 -10.58 8.24
C VAL A 238 11.03 -9.94 7.67
N CYS A 239 10.96 -8.69 7.21
CA CYS A 239 12.11 -8.01 6.62
C CYS A 239 13.08 -7.53 7.71
N PRO A 240 14.37 -7.95 7.70
CA PRO A 240 15.35 -7.55 8.70
C PRO A 240 15.52 -6.02 8.81
N TRP A 241 15.30 -5.30 7.71
CA TRP A 241 15.37 -3.84 7.71
C TRP A 241 14.21 -3.21 8.46
N ASN A 242 13.02 -3.80 8.39
CA ASN A 242 11.87 -3.37 9.16
C ASN A 242 12.00 -3.76 10.64
N GLU A 243 12.47 -4.97 10.94
CA GLU A 243 12.74 -5.41 12.32
C GLU A 243 13.67 -4.44 13.04
N ARG A 244 14.68 -3.91 12.32
CA ARG A 244 15.68 -3.01 12.90
C ARG A 244 15.26 -1.55 12.90
N PHE A 245 14.64 -1.05 11.83
CA PHE A 245 14.52 0.39 11.56
C PHE A 245 13.09 0.93 11.45
N ALA A 246 12.06 0.05 11.47
CA ALA A 246 10.68 0.55 11.46
C ALA A 246 10.40 1.36 12.72
N SER A 247 9.61 2.42 12.56
CA SER A 247 9.19 3.27 13.66
C SER A 247 8.13 2.58 14.55
N THR A 248 8.03 3.02 15.79
CA THR A 248 7.01 2.55 16.73
C THR A 248 5.67 3.25 16.55
N ALA A 249 5.66 4.50 16.13
CA ALA A 249 4.45 5.33 16.16
C ALA A 249 4.02 5.88 14.80
N GLY A 250 4.88 6.03 13.80
CA GLY A 250 4.52 6.72 12.56
C GLY A 250 4.04 8.17 12.73
N ASP A 251 3.60 8.81 11.65
CA ASP A 251 3.01 10.15 11.67
C ASP A 251 1.59 10.09 12.27
N VAL A 252 1.29 10.99 13.21
CA VAL A 252 0.01 11.03 13.94
C VAL A 252 -1.20 11.22 13.01
N SER A 253 -1.02 11.85 11.86
CA SER A 253 -2.12 12.11 10.90
C SER A 253 -2.60 10.86 10.15
N VAL A 254 -1.78 9.80 10.11
CA VAL A 254 -2.12 8.47 9.58
C VAL A 254 -2.10 7.39 10.68
N GLY A 255 -1.98 7.79 11.93
CA GLY A 255 -1.91 6.90 13.09
C GLY A 255 -3.09 5.93 13.18
N ALA A 256 -2.81 4.71 13.64
CA ALA A 256 -3.82 3.68 13.77
C ALA A 256 -4.89 4.05 14.80
N ARG A 257 -6.17 3.88 14.44
CA ARG A 257 -7.29 3.91 15.38
C ARG A 257 -7.29 2.61 16.17
N ALA A 258 -7.47 2.67 17.47
CA ALA A 258 -7.38 1.50 18.36
C ALA A 258 -8.33 0.36 17.94
N GLU A 259 -9.56 0.71 17.55
CA GLU A 259 -10.58 -0.23 17.07
C GLU A 259 -10.24 -0.93 15.76
N ASN A 260 -9.25 -0.43 15.00
CA ASN A 260 -8.81 -1.01 13.72
C ASN A 260 -7.52 -1.82 13.84
N VAL A 261 -6.89 -1.85 15.02
CA VAL A 261 -5.65 -2.64 15.24
C VAL A 261 -5.96 -4.12 15.30
N ALA A 262 -6.95 -4.52 16.10
CA ALA A 262 -7.39 -5.89 16.26
C ALA A 262 -8.93 -5.98 16.24
N PRO A 263 -9.58 -5.63 15.14
CA PRO A 263 -11.04 -5.65 15.04
C PRO A 263 -11.58 -7.08 15.16
N ASP A 264 -12.76 -7.22 15.76
CA ASP A 264 -13.48 -8.49 15.73
C ASP A 264 -13.94 -8.79 14.28
N LEU A 265 -13.56 -9.97 13.79
CA LEU A 265 -13.91 -10.40 12.43
C LEU A 265 -15.43 -10.66 12.27
N ALA A 266 -16.13 -11.07 13.35
CA ALA A 266 -17.57 -11.28 13.31
C ALA A 266 -18.30 -9.93 13.22
N GLU A 267 -17.80 -8.90 13.91
CA GLU A 267 -18.32 -7.55 13.75
C GLU A 267 -18.09 -7.03 12.32
N LEU A 268 -16.87 -7.22 11.75
CA LEU A 268 -16.58 -6.81 10.37
C LEU A 268 -17.51 -7.50 9.36
N LEU A 269 -17.81 -8.79 9.55
CA LEU A 269 -18.72 -9.54 8.72
C LEU A 269 -20.16 -8.99 8.80
N ALA A 270 -20.60 -8.56 9.97
CA ALA A 270 -21.97 -8.16 10.25
C ALA A 270 -22.28 -6.68 9.94
N LEU A 271 -21.29 -5.86 9.57
CA LEU A 271 -21.49 -4.43 9.28
C LEU A 271 -22.59 -4.25 8.22
N THR A 272 -23.50 -3.32 8.46
CA THR A 272 -24.36 -2.73 7.43
C THR A 272 -23.58 -1.74 6.59
N GLU A 273 -24.13 -1.34 5.43
CA GLU A 273 -23.48 -0.32 4.59
C GLU A 273 -23.28 1.00 5.36
N ALA A 274 -24.26 1.44 6.13
CA ALA A 274 -24.18 2.66 6.94
C ALA A 274 -23.10 2.55 8.03
N GLN A 275 -22.99 1.42 8.72
CA GLN A 275 -21.97 1.18 9.72
C GLN A 275 -20.57 1.08 9.11
N PHE A 276 -20.46 0.48 7.92
CA PHE A 276 -19.20 0.43 7.16
C PHE A 276 -18.73 1.85 6.80
N GLU A 277 -19.61 2.65 6.23
CA GLU A 277 -19.30 4.04 5.85
C GLU A 277 -18.91 4.88 7.07
N GLN A 278 -19.65 4.76 8.18
CA GLN A 278 -19.33 5.46 9.42
C GLN A 278 -17.95 5.10 9.97
N ARG A 279 -17.57 3.81 9.92
CA ARG A 279 -16.31 3.33 10.51
C ARG A 279 -15.12 3.48 9.59
N PHE A 280 -15.30 3.25 8.28
CA PHE A 280 -14.22 3.09 7.32
C PHE A 280 -14.26 4.09 6.15
N GLY A 281 -15.29 4.90 6.01
CA GLY A 281 -15.46 5.80 4.86
C GLY A 281 -14.31 6.81 4.69
N ASP A 282 -13.63 7.17 5.76
CA ASP A 282 -12.45 8.06 5.75
C ASP A 282 -11.10 7.32 5.89
N THR A 283 -11.09 6.00 5.67
CA THR A 283 -9.89 5.15 5.73
C THR A 283 -9.62 4.49 4.38
N ALA A 284 -8.42 3.94 4.19
CA ALA A 284 -8.09 3.17 2.98
C ALA A 284 -8.95 1.90 2.83
N VAL A 285 -9.57 1.39 3.90
CA VAL A 285 -10.47 0.22 3.88
C VAL A 285 -11.69 0.47 2.99
N ALA A 286 -12.13 1.72 2.84
CA ALA A 286 -13.21 2.11 1.93
C ALA A 286 -13.03 1.59 0.50
N ARG A 287 -11.78 1.37 0.05
CA ARG A 287 -11.44 0.81 -1.26
C ARG A 287 -12.10 -0.54 -1.55
N ALA A 288 -12.20 -1.42 -0.55
CA ALA A 288 -12.83 -2.73 -0.71
C ALA A 288 -14.36 -2.66 -0.76
N GLY A 289 -14.96 -1.62 -0.17
CA GLY A 289 -16.39 -1.53 0.10
C GLY A 289 -16.86 -2.53 1.16
N ARG A 290 -18.07 -2.33 1.65
CA ARG A 290 -18.69 -3.24 2.65
C ARG A 290 -18.70 -4.69 2.16
N ARG A 291 -19.13 -4.92 0.92
CA ARG A 291 -19.20 -6.24 0.30
C ARG A 291 -17.85 -6.97 0.30
N GLY A 292 -16.78 -6.25 -0.09
CA GLY A 292 -15.42 -6.81 -0.13
C GLY A 292 -14.88 -7.12 1.26
N LEU A 293 -15.07 -6.21 2.23
CA LEU A 293 -14.62 -6.42 3.60
C LEU A 293 -15.35 -7.60 4.26
N ALA A 294 -16.68 -7.68 4.11
CA ALA A 294 -17.46 -8.80 4.67
C ALA A 294 -17.10 -10.15 4.03
N ARG A 295 -16.87 -10.19 2.70
CA ARG A 295 -16.35 -11.37 2.01
C ARG A 295 -15.01 -11.83 2.62
N ASN A 296 -14.10 -10.90 2.85
CA ASN A 296 -12.79 -11.19 3.42
C ASN A 296 -12.90 -11.66 4.88
N ALA A 297 -13.77 -11.01 5.67
CA ALA A 297 -14.04 -11.39 7.06
C ALA A 297 -14.63 -12.81 7.16
N ALA A 298 -15.50 -13.20 6.22
CA ALA A 298 -16.03 -14.57 6.16
C ALA A 298 -14.91 -15.60 5.93
N VAL A 299 -13.98 -15.33 5.00
CA VAL A 299 -12.80 -16.20 4.78
C VAL A 299 -11.92 -16.25 6.03
N ALA A 300 -11.63 -15.12 6.64
CA ALA A 300 -10.80 -15.03 7.82
C ALA A 300 -11.40 -15.78 9.01
N LEU A 301 -12.72 -15.69 9.23
CA LEU A 301 -13.45 -16.46 10.27
C LEU A 301 -13.41 -17.96 9.98
N GLY A 302 -13.56 -18.36 8.73
CA GLY A 302 -13.42 -19.77 8.34
C GLY A 302 -12.02 -20.35 8.61
N ASN A 303 -10.98 -19.51 8.46
CA ASN A 303 -9.62 -19.91 8.80
C ASN A 303 -9.34 -19.92 10.30
N ARG A 304 -9.94 -18.99 11.07
CA ARG A 304 -9.86 -18.94 12.55
C ARG A 304 -10.56 -20.13 13.19
N GLY A 305 -11.72 -20.51 12.68
CA GLY A 305 -12.56 -21.56 13.30
C GLY A 305 -13.21 -21.13 14.62
N GLY A 306 -13.75 -22.13 15.35
CA GLY A 306 -14.40 -21.94 16.65
C GLY A 306 -15.90 -21.67 16.58
N GLY A 307 -16.62 -21.88 17.72
CA GLY A 307 -18.09 -21.83 17.79
C GLY A 307 -18.67 -20.45 17.48
N ALA A 308 -18.06 -19.39 18.01
CA ALA A 308 -18.49 -18.02 17.76
C ALA A 308 -18.37 -17.65 16.27
N ALA A 309 -17.26 -18.04 15.61
CA ALA A 309 -17.06 -17.84 14.19
C ALA A 309 -18.13 -18.57 13.38
N ARG A 310 -18.41 -19.84 13.69
CA ARG A 310 -19.47 -20.61 13.01
C ARG A 310 -20.84 -19.98 13.14
N THR A 311 -21.19 -19.44 14.32
CA THR A 311 -22.46 -18.74 14.55
C THR A 311 -22.59 -17.49 13.65
N ALA A 312 -21.53 -16.66 13.59
CA ALA A 312 -21.48 -15.47 12.73
C ALA A 312 -21.58 -15.85 11.25
N LEU A 313 -20.83 -16.86 10.82
CA LEU A 313 -20.86 -17.36 9.44
C LEU A 313 -22.22 -17.92 9.03
N ALA A 314 -22.89 -18.72 9.90
CA ALA A 314 -24.21 -19.26 9.62
C ALA A 314 -25.29 -18.17 9.49
N ARG A 315 -25.15 -17.07 10.26
CA ARG A 315 -26.03 -15.90 10.11
C ARG A 315 -25.77 -15.21 8.76
N ALA A 316 -24.50 -14.99 8.40
CA ALA A 316 -24.15 -14.34 7.15
C ALA A 316 -24.56 -15.17 5.92
N GLU A 317 -24.37 -16.50 5.94
CA GLU A 317 -24.81 -17.40 4.87
C GLU A 317 -26.30 -17.27 4.58
N ARG A 318 -27.11 -17.18 5.63
CA ARG A 318 -28.58 -17.10 5.48
C ARG A 318 -29.09 -15.72 5.14
N ALA A 319 -28.51 -14.66 5.66
CA ALA A 319 -29.15 -13.34 5.72
C ALA A 319 -28.33 -12.19 5.13
N ASP A 320 -27.05 -12.39 4.72
CA ASP A 320 -26.30 -11.30 4.11
C ASP A 320 -26.92 -10.91 2.75
N PRO A 321 -27.12 -9.62 2.45
CA PRO A 321 -27.70 -9.19 1.17
C PRO A 321 -26.86 -9.60 -0.04
N GLU A 322 -25.54 -9.73 0.12
CA GLU A 322 -24.60 -9.99 -0.96
C GLU A 322 -24.39 -11.49 -1.19
N VAL A 323 -24.71 -12.00 -2.38
CA VAL A 323 -24.45 -13.40 -2.75
C VAL A 323 -22.99 -13.77 -2.57
N LEU A 324 -22.08 -12.84 -2.88
CA LEU A 324 -20.64 -13.04 -2.73
C LEU A 324 -20.25 -13.34 -1.28
N VAL A 325 -20.85 -12.64 -0.32
CA VAL A 325 -20.60 -12.86 1.12
C VAL A 325 -21.19 -14.20 1.53
N ARG A 326 -22.45 -14.48 1.15
CA ARG A 326 -23.11 -15.77 1.46
C ARG A 326 -22.29 -16.98 0.98
N SER A 327 -21.80 -16.95 -0.26
CA SER A 327 -21.00 -18.04 -0.83
C SER A 327 -19.67 -18.26 -0.10
N HIS A 328 -19.03 -17.19 0.39
CA HIS A 328 -17.80 -17.32 1.17
C HIS A 328 -18.07 -17.78 2.62
N ALA A 329 -19.20 -17.38 3.20
CA ALA A 329 -19.65 -17.90 4.49
C ALA A 329 -19.98 -19.39 4.41
N ALA A 330 -20.68 -19.85 3.36
CA ALA A 330 -20.95 -21.27 3.11
C ALA A 330 -19.65 -22.09 2.98
N TRP A 331 -18.68 -21.60 2.20
CA TRP A 331 -17.36 -22.21 2.10
C TRP A 331 -16.68 -22.32 3.48
N ALA A 332 -16.72 -21.25 4.27
CA ALA A 332 -16.08 -21.20 5.58
C ALA A 332 -16.74 -22.19 6.57
N LEU A 333 -18.05 -22.38 6.50
CA LEU A 333 -18.79 -23.37 7.31
C LEU A 333 -18.48 -24.83 6.92
N GLY A 334 -18.20 -25.08 5.64
CA GLY A 334 -17.80 -26.39 5.13
C GLY A 334 -16.39 -26.84 5.55
N ARG A 335 -15.57 -25.94 6.11
CA ARG A 335 -14.26 -26.32 6.64
C ARG A 335 -14.39 -27.16 7.91
N PRO A 336 -13.51 -28.17 8.08
CA PRO A 336 -13.44 -28.93 9.33
C PRO A 336 -13.27 -28.01 10.52
N ALA A 337 -13.84 -28.38 11.65
CA ALA A 337 -13.76 -27.62 12.91
C ALA A 337 -12.35 -27.63 13.54
N GLU A 338 -11.33 -28.07 12.80
CA GLU A 338 -9.97 -28.20 13.30
C GLU A 338 -9.31 -26.86 13.56
N ASN A 339 -8.76 -26.76 14.77
CA ASN A 339 -7.80 -25.80 15.31
C ASN A 339 -8.32 -24.64 16.16
N ALA A 340 -9.04 -24.96 17.24
CA ALA A 340 -9.15 -24.05 18.40
C ALA A 340 -8.04 -24.29 19.46
N GLU A 341 -7.06 -25.20 19.19
CA GLU A 341 -6.03 -25.60 20.18
C GLU A 341 -4.62 -25.58 19.57
N ARG A 342 -4.17 -24.38 19.07
CA ARG A 342 -2.72 -24.15 18.92
C ARG A 342 -2.35 -22.71 19.22
#